data_e7b53147fa5a172212a16bace91340f3
#
_entry.id   e7b53147fa5a172212a16bace91340f3
#
_cell.length_a   1.000
_cell.length_b   1.000
_cell.length_c   1.000
_cell.angle_alpha   90.00
_cell.angle_beta   90.00
_cell.angle_gamma   90.00
#
_symmetry.space_group_name_H-M   'P 1'
#
loop_
_entity.id
_entity.type
_entity.pdbx_description
1 polymer ?
#
loop_
_entity_poly.entity_id
_entity_poly.type
_entity_poly.pdbx_seq_one_letter_code
_entity_poly.pdbx_strand_id
1 'polypeptide(L)'
;NGDPFNVFWHKDNVTFEDGAMQLTIDYDSSQDKVPYSGGEFRSKKTYGYGRYEVSMKAIKNDGCVSSFFTYTGPYDGDPWDEIDFEVLGKDTSKVQLNYFRNGVGGHEKMIDLGFDASDDFHTYAFEWHKDKIIWYVDGKEVFRREGATLPCTKGKIMMNAWCGKGVDTWLKPFNDENLPLTAEYQWVKYTPFAE
;
A
#
# COMPACT_ATOMS: atom_id res chain seq x y z
N ASN A 1 3.93 15.81 4.64
CA ASN A 1 4.58 14.72 3.93
C ASN A 1 5.97 15.15 3.48
N GLY A 2 6.89 14.21 3.46
CA GLY A 2 8.21 14.36 2.84
C GLY A 2 8.30 13.52 1.57
N ASP A 3 9.41 13.65 0.83
CA ASP A 3 9.70 12.74 -0.27
C ASP A 3 9.63 11.26 0.22
N PRO A 4 9.12 10.33 -0.61
CA PRO A 4 8.84 10.51 -2.04
C PRO A 4 7.39 10.96 -2.39
N PHE A 5 6.55 11.30 -1.40
CA PHE A 5 5.13 11.59 -1.63
C PHE A 5 4.94 12.99 -2.25
N ASN A 6 4.47 13.04 -3.50
CA ASN A 6 4.11 14.29 -4.19
C ASN A 6 2.62 14.64 -4.02
N VAL A 7 2.04 14.22 -2.91
CA VAL A 7 0.64 14.50 -2.56
C VAL A 7 0.54 15.12 -1.18
N PHE A 8 -0.48 15.93 -0.97
CA PHE A 8 -0.98 16.27 0.35
C PHE A 8 -2.16 15.35 0.68
N TRP A 9 -2.17 14.73 1.87
CA TRP A 9 -3.22 13.82 2.27
C TRP A 9 -4.49 14.59 2.64
N HIS A 10 -5.57 14.36 1.88
CA HIS A 10 -6.87 14.98 2.11
C HIS A 10 -7.92 13.95 2.49
N LYS A 11 -8.74 14.28 3.49
CA LYS A 11 -9.88 13.44 3.89
C LYS A 11 -10.92 13.28 2.78
N ASP A 12 -11.06 14.32 1.93
CA ASP A 12 -12.04 14.33 0.84
C ASP A 12 -11.60 13.46 -0.36
N ASN A 13 -10.33 13.01 -0.39
CA ASN A 13 -9.81 12.02 -1.33
C ASN A 13 -10.09 10.57 -0.86
N VAL A 14 -10.83 10.40 0.26
CA VAL A 14 -11.31 9.12 0.76
C VAL A 14 -12.83 9.16 0.73
N THR A 15 -13.43 8.50 -0.26
CA THR A 15 -14.89 8.40 -0.40
C THR A 15 -15.36 6.95 -0.30
N PHE A 16 -16.66 6.74 -0.11
CA PHE A 16 -17.29 5.43 -0.01
C PHE A 16 -18.48 5.41 -0.95
N GLU A 17 -18.31 4.82 -2.12
CA GLU A 17 -19.32 4.79 -3.19
C GLU A 17 -19.37 3.40 -3.83
N ASP A 18 -20.51 2.99 -4.32
CA ASP A 18 -20.72 1.73 -5.04
C ASP A 18 -20.20 0.46 -4.32
N GLY A 19 -20.23 0.49 -2.99
CA GLY A 19 -19.78 -0.64 -2.15
C GLY A 19 -18.26 -0.74 -1.98
N ALA A 20 -17.51 0.27 -2.39
CA ALA A 20 -16.07 0.35 -2.24
C ALA A 20 -15.64 1.65 -1.55
N MET A 21 -14.52 1.61 -0.82
CA MET A 21 -13.74 2.78 -0.47
C MET A 21 -12.91 3.19 -1.69
N GLN A 22 -12.94 4.46 -2.02
CA GLN A 22 -12.17 5.05 -3.10
C GLN A 22 -11.07 5.96 -2.53
N LEU A 23 -9.83 5.73 -2.96
CA LEU A 23 -8.70 6.58 -2.64
C LEU A 23 -8.23 7.27 -3.92
N THR A 24 -8.41 8.60 -3.97
CA THR A 24 -8.24 9.37 -5.19
C THR A 24 -6.96 10.22 -5.13
N ILE A 25 -6.24 10.26 -6.25
CA ILE A 25 -5.20 11.24 -6.54
C ILE A 25 -5.83 12.29 -7.45
N ASP A 26 -5.71 13.56 -7.07
CA ASP A 26 -6.24 14.65 -7.88
C ASP A 26 -5.32 15.88 -7.82
N TYR A 27 -5.58 16.85 -8.70
CA TYR A 27 -4.89 18.13 -8.68
C TYR A 27 -5.32 18.95 -7.46
N ASP A 28 -4.36 19.53 -6.76
CA ASP A 28 -4.63 20.40 -5.61
C ASP A 28 -3.78 21.68 -5.65
N SER A 29 -4.44 22.80 -5.99
CA SER A 29 -3.80 24.11 -6.02
C SER A 29 -3.74 24.81 -4.65
N SER A 30 -4.26 24.18 -3.59
CA SER A 30 -4.31 24.77 -2.24
C SER A 30 -2.96 24.75 -1.52
N GLN A 31 -1.99 23.98 -2.03
CA GLN A 31 -0.67 23.78 -1.42
C GLN A 31 0.45 24.27 -2.33
N ASP A 32 1.31 25.14 -1.80
CA ASP A 32 2.45 25.70 -2.57
C ASP A 32 3.56 24.70 -2.88
N LYS A 33 3.65 23.59 -2.11
CA LYS A 33 4.80 22.67 -2.16
C LYS A 33 4.56 21.40 -2.96
N VAL A 34 3.32 20.95 -3.04
CA VAL A 34 2.90 19.75 -3.75
C VAL A 34 1.63 20.04 -4.52
N PRO A 35 1.62 19.79 -5.84
CA PRO A 35 0.48 20.19 -6.70
C PRO A 35 -0.67 19.18 -6.70
N TYR A 36 -0.57 18.10 -5.93
CA TYR A 36 -1.56 17.03 -5.93
C TYR A 36 -2.04 16.70 -4.51
N SER A 37 -3.25 16.17 -4.42
CA SER A 37 -3.81 15.54 -3.23
C SER A 37 -3.85 14.03 -3.40
N GLY A 38 -3.84 13.30 -2.30
CA GLY A 38 -3.94 11.84 -2.28
C GLY A 38 -4.82 11.34 -1.15
N GLY A 39 -5.35 10.13 -1.30
CA GLY A 39 -6.15 9.47 -0.30
C GLY A 39 -5.34 8.49 0.55
N GLU A 40 -5.46 8.59 1.88
CA GLU A 40 -4.93 7.61 2.82
C GLU A 40 -5.98 7.24 3.85
N PHE A 41 -6.18 5.95 4.05
CA PHE A 41 -7.06 5.39 5.08
C PHE A 41 -6.27 4.48 6.02
N ARG A 42 -6.45 4.67 7.34
CA ARG A 42 -5.75 3.88 8.36
C ARG A 42 -6.67 3.46 9.50
N SER A 43 -6.40 2.28 10.04
CA SER A 43 -7.10 1.81 11.23
C SER A 43 -6.77 2.68 12.46
N LYS A 44 -7.75 2.81 13.38
CA LYS A 44 -7.52 3.50 14.67
C LYS A 44 -6.69 2.65 15.64
N LYS A 45 -6.82 1.31 15.55
CA LYS A 45 -6.11 0.34 16.39
C LYS A 45 -4.90 -0.21 15.67
N THR A 46 -3.92 -0.68 16.44
CA THR A 46 -2.79 -1.47 15.93
C THR A 46 -3.09 -2.96 16.05
N TYR A 47 -2.52 -3.74 15.14
CA TYR A 47 -2.68 -5.19 15.03
C TYR A 47 -1.29 -5.84 14.97
N GLY A 48 -1.19 -7.08 15.46
CA GLY A 48 0.05 -7.84 15.49
C GLY A 48 0.00 -9.06 14.58
N TYR A 49 0.64 -10.14 15.00
CA TYR A 49 0.66 -11.40 14.24
C TYR A 49 -0.75 -11.87 13.89
N GLY A 50 -0.92 -12.29 12.65
CA GLY A 50 -2.22 -12.65 12.10
C GLY A 50 -2.22 -12.63 10.58
N ARG A 51 -3.39 -12.86 10.01
CA ARG A 51 -3.63 -12.78 8.58
C ARG A 51 -4.36 -11.48 8.24
N TYR A 52 -3.81 -10.75 7.29
CA TYR A 52 -4.30 -9.47 6.76
C TYR A 52 -4.74 -9.68 5.32
N GLU A 53 -5.91 -9.20 4.97
CA GLU A 53 -6.51 -9.42 3.65
C GLU A 53 -7.23 -8.17 3.18
N VAL A 54 -7.15 -7.87 1.88
CA VAL A 54 -7.85 -6.77 1.23
C VAL A 54 -8.35 -7.20 -0.14
N SER A 55 -9.51 -6.69 -0.55
CA SER A 55 -9.94 -6.70 -1.94
C SER A 55 -9.67 -5.32 -2.53
N MET A 56 -8.76 -5.25 -3.51
CA MET A 56 -8.25 -3.99 -4.07
C MET A 56 -8.23 -4.06 -5.59
N LYS A 57 -8.60 -2.93 -6.22
CA LYS A 57 -8.39 -2.63 -7.64
C LYS A 57 -7.48 -1.40 -7.73
N ALA A 58 -6.34 -1.55 -8.42
CA ALA A 58 -5.27 -0.57 -8.43
C ALA A 58 -5.42 0.48 -9.54
N ILE A 59 -4.71 1.59 -9.40
CA ILE A 59 -4.56 2.60 -10.43
C ILE A 59 -3.54 2.14 -11.48
N LYS A 60 -3.87 2.30 -12.77
CA LYS A 60 -2.94 2.16 -13.89
C LYS A 60 -2.56 3.52 -14.43
N ASN A 61 -1.42 4.03 -14.01
CA ASN A 61 -0.87 5.30 -14.46
C ASN A 61 0.60 5.41 -14.06
N ASP A 62 1.46 5.91 -14.96
CA ASP A 62 2.87 6.12 -14.64
C ASP A 62 3.02 7.08 -13.43
N GLY A 63 3.96 6.80 -12.56
CA GLY A 63 4.33 7.64 -11.43
C GLY A 63 3.46 7.54 -10.19
N CYS A 64 2.51 6.58 -10.10
CA CYS A 64 1.67 6.40 -8.91
C CYS A 64 1.77 5.01 -8.29
N VAL A 65 1.29 4.90 -7.06
CA VAL A 65 1.23 3.67 -6.25
C VAL A 65 -0.17 3.52 -5.64
N SER A 66 -0.70 2.29 -5.66
CA SER A 66 -1.84 1.86 -4.86
C SER A 66 -1.37 0.78 -3.88
N SER A 67 -1.63 0.95 -2.59
CA SER A 67 -1.00 0.11 -1.56
C SER A 67 -1.97 -0.49 -0.55
N PHE A 68 -1.52 -1.58 0.07
CA PHE A 68 -2.08 -2.17 1.28
C PHE A 68 -0.94 -2.63 2.17
N PHE A 69 -0.88 -2.14 3.42
CA PHE A 69 0.27 -2.38 4.28
C PHE A 69 -0.08 -2.29 5.76
N THR A 70 0.85 -2.76 6.61
CA THR A 70 0.87 -2.42 8.04
C THR A 70 2.02 -1.48 8.32
N TYR A 71 1.81 -0.51 9.20
CA TYR A 71 2.84 0.46 9.56
C TYR A 71 2.77 0.84 11.04
N THR A 72 3.94 0.95 11.66
CA THR A 72 4.22 1.73 12.86
C THR A 72 5.59 2.39 12.72
N GLY A 73 5.82 3.47 13.47
CA GLY A 73 7.08 4.18 13.35
C GLY A 73 7.29 5.27 14.39
N PRO A 74 8.34 6.10 14.23
CA PRO A 74 8.74 7.10 15.23
C PRO A 74 7.65 8.09 15.62
N TYR A 75 6.71 8.39 14.72
CA TYR A 75 5.57 9.24 15.02
C TYR A 75 4.61 8.61 16.05
N ASP A 76 4.50 7.29 16.04
CA ASP A 76 3.70 6.52 17.00
C ASP A 76 4.51 6.17 18.29
N GLY A 77 5.79 6.57 18.36
CA GLY A 77 6.70 6.25 19.48
C GLY A 77 7.36 4.87 19.37
N ASP A 78 7.25 4.24 18.20
CA ASP A 78 7.73 2.89 17.92
C ASP A 78 8.91 2.88 16.94
N PRO A 79 9.66 1.76 16.84
CA PRO A 79 10.53 1.51 15.70
C PRO A 79 9.71 1.43 14.41
N TRP A 80 10.29 1.82 13.28
CA TRP A 80 9.64 1.66 11.98
C TRP A 80 9.63 0.19 11.57
N ASP A 81 8.46 -0.43 11.67
CA ASP A 81 8.14 -1.78 11.19
C ASP A 81 6.97 -1.70 10.21
N GLU A 82 7.09 -2.37 9.05
CA GLU A 82 6.14 -2.28 7.94
C GLU A 82 6.12 -3.58 7.12
N ILE A 83 4.98 -3.93 6.53
CA ILE A 83 4.83 -5.06 5.59
C ILE A 83 3.91 -4.59 4.47
N ASP A 84 4.37 -4.71 3.21
CA ASP A 84 3.78 -4.02 2.08
C ASP A 84 3.27 -4.93 0.97
N PHE A 85 2.16 -4.48 0.36
CA PHE A 85 1.78 -4.68 -1.03
C PHE A 85 1.71 -3.32 -1.72
N GLU A 86 2.43 -3.16 -2.82
CA GLU A 86 2.45 -1.95 -3.64
C GLU A 86 2.24 -2.31 -5.10
N VAL A 87 1.11 -1.92 -5.69
CA VAL A 87 0.92 -1.96 -7.14
C VAL A 87 1.46 -0.66 -7.71
N LEU A 88 2.54 -0.78 -8.50
CA LEU A 88 3.15 0.37 -9.17
C LEU A 88 2.38 0.62 -10.47
N GLY A 89 1.70 1.75 -10.58
CA GLY A 89 0.80 2.05 -11.69
C GLY A 89 1.43 1.99 -13.08
N LYS A 90 2.76 2.07 -13.18
CA LYS A 90 3.53 1.91 -14.42
C LYS A 90 3.49 0.51 -15.03
N ASP A 91 3.17 -0.51 -14.23
CA ASP A 91 3.08 -1.93 -14.66
C ASP A 91 2.17 -2.70 -13.69
N THR A 92 0.88 -2.62 -13.92
CA THR A 92 -0.16 -3.25 -13.09
C THR A 92 -0.30 -4.76 -13.31
N SER A 93 0.52 -5.36 -14.19
CA SER A 93 0.66 -6.82 -14.30
C SER A 93 1.52 -7.42 -13.17
N LYS A 94 2.06 -6.56 -12.30
CA LYS A 94 2.95 -6.93 -11.19
C LYS A 94 2.55 -6.23 -9.90
N VAL A 95 2.97 -6.83 -8.78
CA VAL A 95 2.92 -6.20 -7.46
C VAL A 95 4.29 -6.28 -6.80
N GLN A 96 4.68 -5.19 -6.14
CA GLN A 96 5.87 -5.15 -5.31
C GLN A 96 5.50 -5.53 -3.89
N LEU A 97 6.25 -6.45 -3.31
CA LEU A 97 6.23 -6.80 -1.90
C LEU A 97 7.44 -6.17 -1.24
N ASN A 98 7.31 -5.75 0.01
CA ASN A 98 8.44 -5.26 0.79
C ASN A 98 8.16 -5.45 2.29
N TYR A 99 9.14 -5.20 3.13
CA TYR A 99 8.98 -5.00 4.56
C TYR A 99 10.13 -4.13 5.11
N PHE A 100 9.86 -3.47 6.21
CA PHE A 100 10.86 -2.73 6.99
C PHE A 100 10.94 -3.28 8.40
N ARG A 101 12.14 -3.43 8.90
CA ARG A 101 12.42 -3.78 10.30
C ARG A 101 13.36 -2.74 10.91
N ASN A 102 12.90 -2.03 11.94
CA ASN A 102 13.63 -0.90 12.55
C ASN A 102 14.07 0.15 11.51
N GLY A 103 13.24 0.43 10.50
CA GLY A 103 13.54 1.37 9.42
C GLY A 103 14.51 0.84 8.35
N VAL A 104 14.92 -0.41 8.44
CA VAL A 104 15.73 -1.06 7.40
C VAL A 104 14.82 -1.78 6.43
N GLY A 105 14.76 -1.27 5.19
CA GLY A 105 14.09 -1.86 4.03
C GLY A 105 15.09 -2.55 3.09
N GLY A 106 14.84 -2.51 1.78
CA GLY A 106 15.70 -3.16 0.78
C GLY A 106 15.37 -4.63 0.60
N HIS A 107 14.10 -4.98 0.83
CA HIS A 107 13.59 -6.34 0.75
C HIS A 107 12.56 -6.50 -0.38
N GLU A 108 12.59 -5.58 -1.35
CA GLU A 108 11.64 -5.53 -2.45
C GLU A 108 11.64 -6.82 -3.28
N LYS A 109 10.46 -7.31 -3.56
CA LYS A 109 10.23 -8.46 -4.43
C LYS A 109 9.10 -8.17 -5.40
N MET A 110 9.40 -8.14 -6.71
CA MET A 110 8.37 -8.06 -7.74
C MET A 110 7.77 -9.44 -8.00
N ILE A 111 6.45 -9.50 -8.07
CA ILE A 111 5.67 -10.71 -8.37
C ILE A 111 4.85 -10.45 -9.62
N ASP A 112 4.95 -11.33 -10.61
CA ASP A 112 4.07 -11.34 -11.78
C ASP A 112 2.70 -11.89 -11.38
N LEU A 113 1.64 -11.13 -11.66
CA LEU A 113 0.28 -11.45 -11.22
C LEU A 113 -0.43 -12.44 -12.17
N GLY A 114 -0.10 -12.39 -13.47
CA GLY A 114 -0.81 -13.14 -14.52
C GLY A 114 -2.14 -12.48 -14.92
N PHE A 115 -2.44 -11.28 -14.40
CA PHE A 115 -3.59 -10.43 -14.72
C PHE A 115 -3.19 -8.97 -14.59
N ASP A 116 -4.06 -8.05 -14.99
CA ASP A 116 -3.89 -6.60 -14.79
C ASP A 116 -4.66 -6.19 -13.51
N ALA A 117 -3.94 -5.75 -12.47
CA ALA A 117 -4.53 -5.36 -11.19
C ALA A 117 -5.43 -4.11 -11.24
N SER A 118 -5.48 -3.43 -12.38
CA SER A 118 -6.36 -2.29 -12.63
C SER A 118 -7.68 -2.66 -13.32
N ASP A 119 -7.81 -3.88 -13.82
CA ASP A 119 -9.00 -4.30 -14.56
C ASP A 119 -10.14 -4.70 -13.62
N ASP A 120 -9.83 -5.37 -12.50
CA ASP A 120 -10.83 -5.87 -11.56
C ASP A 120 -10.27 -5.94 -10.13
N PHE A 121 -11.15 -6.26 -9.17
CA PHE A 121 -10.80 -6.51 -7.80
C PHE A 121 -10.10 -7.86 -7.63
N HIS A 122 -8.97 -7.86 -6.97
CA HIS A 122 -8.23 -9.05 -6.57
C HIS A 122 -7.96 -9.05 -5.07
N THR A 123 -7.79 -10.23 -4.50
CA THR A 123 -7.48 -10.36 -3.07
C THR A 123 -5.98 -10.43 -2.84
N TYR A 124 -5.47 -9.50 -2.06
CA TYR A 124 -4.08 -9.46 -1.59
C TYR A 124 -4.08 -9.76 -0.10
N ALA A 125 -3.23 -10.68 0.32
CA ALA A 125 -3.16 -11.07 1.72
C ALA A 125 -1.73 -11.36 2.16
N PHE A 126 -1.42 -11.09 3.43
CA PHE A 126 -0.21 -11.63 4.03
C PHE A 126 -0.50 -12.22 5.41
N GLU A 127 0.25 -13.27 5.73
CA GLU A 127 0.33 -13.84 7.07
C GLU A 127 1.62 -13.36 7.72
N TRP A 128 1.45 -12.67 8.83
CA TRP A 128 2.57 -12.17 9.61
C TRP A 128 2.74 -13.03 10.87
N HIS A 129 3.82 -13.83 10.90
CA HIS A 129 4.24 -14.65 12.00
C HIS A 129 5.51 -14.08 12.65
N LYS A 130 5.89 -14.63 13.80
CA LYS A 130 7.11 -14.23 14.50
C LYS A 130 8.38 -14.53 13.69
N ASP A 131 8.38 -15.60 12.92
CA ASP A 131 9.52 -16.17 12.20
C ASP A 131 9.38 -16.15 10.67
N LYS A 132 8.24 -15.73 10.15
CA LYS A 132 7.99 -15.65 8.70
C LYS A 132 6.89 -14.67 8.34
N ILE A 133 6.95 -14.19 7.09
CA ILE A 133 5.85 -13.49 6.42
C ILE A 133 5.56 -14.28 5.14
N ILE A 134 4.29 -14.51 4.85
CA ILE A 134 3.84 -15.23 3.65
C ILE A 134 2.84 -14.33 2.93
N TRP A 135 3.10 -14.03 1.65
CA TRP A 135 2.21 -13.23 0.82
C TRP A 135 1.40 -14.11 -0.13
N TYR A 136 0.15 -13.74 -0.32
CA TYR A 136 -0.84 -14.44 -1.14
C TYR A 136 -1.52 -13.46 -2.10
N VAL A 137 -1.81 -13.91 -3.31
CA VAL A 137 -2.69 -13.23 -4.27
C VAL A 137 -3.77 -14.21 -4.70
N ASP A 138 -5.04 -13.82 -4.59
CA ASP A 138 -6.22 -14.65 -4.87
C ASP A 138 -6.15 -16.01 -4.16
N GLY A 139 -5.70 -15.99 -2.91
CA GLY A 139 -5.58 -17.19 -2.06
C GLY A 139 -4.37 -18.08 -2.36
N LYS A 140 -3.59 -17.79 -3.40
CA LYS A 140 -2.39 -18.54 -3.75
C LYS A 140 -1.15 -17.89 -3.13
N GLU A 141 -0.31 -18.67 -2.44
CA GLU A 141 0.99 -18.21 -1.95
C GLU A 141 1.87 -17.80 -3.15
N VAL A 142 2.38 -16.55 -3.11
CA VAL A 142 3.24 -16.00 -4.17
C VAL A 142 4.66 -15.76 -3.72
N PHE A 143 4.85 -15.55 -2.40
CA PHE A 143 6.19 -15.38 -1.82
C PHE A 143 6.17 -15.64 -0.32
N ARG A 144 7.33 -16.05 0.22
CA ARG A 144 7.54 -16.16 1.66
C ARG A 144 8.94 -15.68 2.03
N ARG A 145 9.03 -15.05 3.18
CA ARG A 145 10.28 -14.66 3.82
C ARG A 145 10.34 -15.27 5.20
N GLU A 146 11.45 -15.94 5.49
CA GLU A 146 11.72 -16.53 6.80
C GLU A 146 12.98 -15.91 7.41
N GLY A 147 13.06 -15.82 8.73
CA GLY A 147 14.24 -15.33 9.43
C GLY A 147 13.93 -14.61 10.74
N ALA A 148 15.00 -14.17 11.41
CA ALA A 148 14.92 -13.54 12.72
C ALA A 148 14.75 -12.00 12.67
N THR A 149 14.94 -11.38 11.49
CA THR A 149 14.94 -9.91 11.31
C THR A 149 13.66 -9.43 10.61
N LEU A 150 12.51 -9.94 11.05
CA LEU A 150 11.20 -9.56 10.52
C LEU A 150 10.52 -8.52 11.43
N PRO A 151 9.55 -7.75 10.91
CA PRO A 151 8.71 -6.88 11.71
C PRO A 151 8.14 -7.60 12.92
N CYS A 152 8.10 -6.95 14.07
CA CYS A 152 7.56 -7.53 15.29
C CYS A 152 6.78 -6.54 16.17
N THR A 153 6.72 -5.28 15.78
CA THR A 153 5.97 -4.24 16.47
C THR A 153 4.60 -4.09 15.83
N LYS A 154 3.53 -4.13 16.64
CA LYS A 154 2.15 -3.97 16.14
C LYS A 154 2.00 -2.68 15.37
N GLY A 155 1.35 -2.73 14.20
CA GLY A 155 1.13 -1.60 13.33
C GLY A 155 -0.34 -1.34 13.02
N LYS A 156 -0.62 -0.17 12.46
CA LYS A 156 -1.93 0.15 11.87
C LYS A 156 -2.05 -0.53 10.51
N ILE A 157 -3.25 -0.93 10.15
CA ILE A 157 -3.58 -1.33 8.78
C ILE A 157 -3.79 -0.04 7.99
N MET A 158 -3.11 0.07 6.86
CA MET A 158 -3.13 1.27 6.04
C MET A 158 -3.33 0.93 4.56
N MET A 159 -3.97 1.84 3.86
CA MET A 159 -4.13 1.85 2.41
C MET A 159 -3.94 3.27 1.92
N ASN A 160 -3.23 3.46 0.83
CA ASN A 160 -3.10 4.78 0.23
C ASN A 160 -2.98 4.72 -1.30
N ALA A 161 -3.30 5.86 -1.92
CA ALA A 161 -3.06 6.14 -3.32
C ALA A 161 -2.32 7.48 -3.43
N TRP A 162 -1.16 7.48 -4.09
CA TRP A 162 -0.27 8.62 -4.16
C TRP A 162 0.58 8.64 -5.43
N CYS A 163 1.09 9.81 -5.81
CA CYS A 163 2.09 9.95 -6.85
C CYS A 163 3.46 10.35 -6.29
N GLY A 164 4.51 9.94 -7.01
CA GLY A 164 5.89 10.07 -6.56
C GLY A 164 6.56 11.36 -6.99
N LYS A 165 7.60 11.77 -6.23
CA LYS A 165 8.52 12.85 -6.55
C LYS A 165 9.94 12.42 -6.27
N GLY A 166 10.84 12.60 -7.27
CA GLY A 166 12.25 12.22 -7.13
C GLY A 166 12.50 10.71 -7.16
N VAL A 167 11.53 9.92 -7.63
CA VAL A 167 11.57 8.46 -7.70
C VAL A 167 11.22 7.92 -9.09
N ASP A 168 11.55 8.67 -10.12
CA ASP A 168 11.21 8.36 -11.52
C ASP A 168 11.81 7.03 -12.00
N THR A 169 12.96 6.61 -11.47
CA THR A 169 13.55 5.31 -11.77
C THR A 169 12.72 4.15 -11.23
N TRP A 170 12.02 4.37 -10.11
CA TRP A 170 11.14 3.39 -9.49
C TRP A 170 9.72 3.43 -10.08
N LEU A 171 9.12 4.63 -10.22
CA LEU A 171 7.71 4.80 -10.58
C LEU A 171 7.49 5.30 -12.01
N LYS A 172 8.51 5.78 -12.75
CA LYS A 172 8.47 6.71 -13.87
C LYS A 172 7.98 8.11 -13.45
N PRO A 173 8.14 9.14 -14.29
CA PRO A 173 7.52 10.44 -14.07
C PRO A 173 6.00 10.32 -13.97
N PHE A 174 5.39 11.06 -13.04
CA PHE A 174 3.95 11.04 -12.89
C PHE A 174 3.27 11.67 -14.10
N ASN A 175 2.34 10.96 -14.71
CA ASN A 175 1.47 11.47 -15.77
C ASN A 175 0.17 11.99 -15.14
N ASP A 176 -0.02 13.31 -15.13
CA ASP A 176 -1.17 13.99 -14.56
C ASP A 176 -2.31 14.29 -15.56
N GLU A 177 -2.12 13.93 -16.83
CA GLU A 177 -3.16 14.15 -17.87
C GLU A 177 -4.44 13.32 -17.61
N ASN A 178 -4.35 12.26 -16.82
CA ASN A 178 -5.46 11.34 -16.56
C ASN A 178 -6.17 11.60 -15.21
N LEU A 179 -5.82 12.66 -14.48
CA LEU A 179 -6.47 12.99 -13.21
C LEU A 179 -7.98 13.28 -13.37
N PRO A 180 -8.85 12.91 -12.41
CA PRO A 180 -8.51 12.19 -11.15
C PRO A 180 -8.28 10.70 -11.37
N LEU A 181 -7.40 10.10 -10.53
CA LEU A 181 -7.07 8.67 -10.53
C LEU A 181 -7.52 8.03 -9.23
N THR A 182 -8.19 6.89 -9.30
CA THR A 182 -8.80 6.26 -8.11
C THR A 182 -8.40 4.80 -7.96
N ALA A 183 -7.89 4.45 -6.78
CA ALA A 183 -7.77 3.06 -6.32
C ALA A 183 -9.03 2.70 -5.51
N GLU A 184 -9.50 1.47 -5.67
CA GLU A 184 -10.76 1.03 -5.07
C GLU A 184 -10.52 -0.16 -4.13
N TYR A 185 -11.24 -0.19 -2.99
CA TYR A 185 -11.09 -1.20 -1.94
C TYR A 185 -12.48 -1.63 -1.45
N GLN A 186 -12.86 -2.90 -1.68
CA GLN A 186 -14.19 -3.39 -1.28
C GLN A 186 -14.28 -3.75 0.19
N TRP A 187 -13.22 -4.38 0.72
CA TRP A 187 -13.16 -4.78 2.11
C TRP A 187 -11.71 -4.97 2.57
N VAL A 188 -11.50 -4.85 3.87
CA VAL A 188 -10.28 -5.22 4.56
C VAL A 188 -10.62 -6.13 5.74
N LYS A 189 -9.79 -7.14 6.00
CA LYS A 189 -10.01 -8.11 7.07
C LYS A 189 -8.71 -8.42 7.79
N TYR A 190 -8.80 -8.49 9.11
CA TYR A 190 -7.74 -9.02 9.98
C TYR A 190 -8.25 -10.23 10.74
N THR A 191 -7.47 -11.29 10.76
CA THR A 191 -7.74 -12.51 11.52
C THR A 191 -6.53 -12.82 12.40
N PRO A 192 -6.62 -12.69 13.74
CA PRO A 192 -5.53 -13.09 14.62
C PRO A 192 -5.30 -14.60 14.52
N PHE A 193 -4.06 -15.03 14.71
CA PHE A 193 -3.81 -16.46 14.92
C PHE A 193 -4.34 -16.89 16.29
N ALA A 194 -4.86 -18.12 16.37
CA ALA A 194 -5.21 -18.71 17.65
C ALA A 194 -3.95 -18.84 18.53
N GLU A 195 -4.08 -18.45 19.80
CA GLU A 195 -3.04 -18.64 20.82
C GLU A 195 -2.79 -20.12 21.10
#